data_74f50228bb7c2980a4292dd0474c50e1
#
_entry.id   74f50228bb7c2980a4292dd0474c50e1
#
_cell.length_a   1.000
_cell.length_b   1.000
_cell.length_c   1.000
_cell.angle_alpha   90.00
_cell.angle_beta   90.00
_cell.angle_gamma   90.00
#
_symmetry.space_group_name_H-M   'P 1'
#
loop_
_entity.id
_entity.type
_entity.pdbx_description
1 polymer ?
#
loop_
_entity_poly.entity_id
_entity_poly.type
_entity_poly.pdbx_seq_one_letter_code
_entity_poly.pdbx_strand_id
1 'polypeptide(L)'
;MLEVLKYASRRWVKAHALEGRFVRRNMPERIPLARPSWTDEMREAAINTLDSGRWVKGPQGRAFAEEFAEYCGVEFASPCNSGSGALIAALRLLGIGPGDEVIVPSLTFIATATSVSMTGATPIFAEVEPDYWCLDVEDVKQRITSKTKGVIGVHLFGQCYGTELINLCEEHNLALIEDAAQAHGASIVYNGASTMAGALGTISCFSFFPSKNVAVGGEGGMITAADPELSLIHISEPTRPDYI
;
A
#
# COMPACT_ATOMS: atom_id res chain seq x y z
N MET A 1 31.80 7.99 -5.28
CA MET A 1 30.62 7.55 -4.53
C MET A 1 30.89 6.28 -3.71
N LEU A 2 31.51 5.23 -4.24
CA LEU A 2 31.87 4.00 -3.49
C LEU A 2 32.89 4.23 -2.35
N GLU A 3 33.85 5.11 -2.50
CA GLU A 3 34.84 5.45 -1.47
C GLU A 3 34.25 6.23 -0.29
N VAL A 4 33.24 7.08 -0.54
CA VAL A 4 32.52 7.83 0.53
C VAL A 4 31.72 6.88 1.40
N LEU A 5 31.07 5.87 0.79
CA LEU A 5 30.31 4.84 1.51
C LEU A 5 31.21 3.94 2.36
N LYS A 6 32.41 3.58 1.87
CA LYS A 6 33.43 2.83 2.63
C LYS A 6 33.96 3.63 3.82
N TYR A 7 34.13 4.95 3.66
CA TYR A 7 34.62 5.83 4.70
C TYR A 7 33.58 6.03 5.81
N ALA A 8 32.33 6.25 5.43
CA ALA A 8 31.23 6.38 6.38
C ALA A 8 31.01 5.10 7.20
N SER A 9 31.04 3.92 6.56
CA SER A 9 30.87 2.64 7.25
C SER A 9 32.02 2.33 8.22
N ARG A 10 33.27 2.63 7.86
CA ARG A 10 34.44 2.41 8.74
C ARG A 10 34.45 3.35 9.95
N ARG A 11 33.96 4.57 9.81
CA ARG A 11 33.89 5.53 10.91
C ARG A 11 32.77 5.21 11.88
N TRP A 12 31.63 4.74 11.35
CA TRP A 12 30.49 4.27 12.16
C TRP A 12 30.85 3.02 12.97
N VAL A 13 31.50 2.03 12.35
CA VAL A 13 31.98 0.82 13.02
C VAL A 13 33.04 1.13 14.08
N LYS A 14 33.96 2.09 13.84
CA LYS A 14 34.96 2.49 14.85
C LYS A 14 34.35 3.26 16.04
N ALA A 15 33.37 4.14 15.80
CA ALA A 15 32.70 4.86 16.87
C ALA A 15 31.94 3.92 17.82
N HIS A 16 31.33 2.87 17.29
CA HIS A 16 30.58 1.87 18.09
C HIS A 16 31.50 0.78 18.68
N ALA A 17 32.70 0.57 18.14
CA ALA A 17 33.67 -0.37 18.70
C ALA A 17 34.37 0.18 19.95
N LEU A 18 34.39 1.50 20.15
CA LEU A 18 34.98 2.12 21.35
C LEU A 18 34.03 2.14 22.55
N GLU A 19 32.72 1.98 22.35
CA GLU A 19 31.74 1.79 23.42
C GLU A 19 31.55 0.32 23.82
N GLY A 20 32.37 -0.58 23.32
CA GLY A 20 32.29 -2.04 23.40
C GLY A 20 32.69 -2.65 24.75
N ARG A 21 32.18 -2.13 25.87
CA ARG A 21 32.08 -2.87 27.15
C ARG A 21 30.62 -3.04 27.59
N PHE A 22 29.68 -3.14 26.68
CA PHE A 22 28.43 -3.80 27.00
C PHE A 22 28.67 -5.31 26.98
N VAL A 23 28.80 -5.86 28.18
CA VAL A 23 28.75 -7.29 28.45
C VAL A 23 27.64 -7.91 27.65
N ARG A 24 27.95 -8.76 26.67
CA ARG A 24 26.98 -9.68 26.06
C ARG A 24 26.54 -10.71 27.14
N ARG A 25 25.76 -10.25 28.10
CA ARG A 25 24.99 -11.14 28.95
C ARG A 25 23.89 -11.72 28.06
N ASN A 26 23.93 -13.01 27.82
CA ASN A 26 22.86 -13.88 27.30
C ASN A 26 21.59 -13.09 26.86
N MET A 27 21.73 -12.28 25.81
CA MET A 27 20.55 -11.66 25.20
C MET A 27 19.75 -12.82 24.60
N PRO A 28 18.47 -12.93 24.94
CA PRO A 28 17.60 -13.90 24.27
C PRO A 28 17.73 -13.70 22.76
N GLU A 29 17.60 -14.78 22.01
CA GLU A 29 17.66 -14.75 20.54
C GLU A 29 16.78 -13.59 20.03
N ARG A 30 17.37 -12.68 19.26
CA ARG A 30 16.67 -11.47 18.81
C ARG A 30 15.52 -11.89 17.90
N ILE A 31 14.30 -11.65 18.35
CA ILE A 31 13.11 -11.84 17.52
C ILE A 31 13.08 -10.72 16.47
N PRO A 32 13.17 -11.02 15.16
CA PRO A 32 13.08 -10.02 14.14
C PRO A 32 11.64 -9.48 14.04
N LEU A 33 11.51 -8.18 13.75
CA LEU A 33 10.19 -7.54 13.56
C LEU A 33 9.43 -8.16 12.38
N ALA A 34 10.13 -8.55 11.33
CA ALA A 34 9.59 -9.24 10.18
C ALA A 34 10.60 -10.27 9.67
N ARG A 35 10.12 -11.39 9.20
CA ARG A 35 10.89 -12.44 8.53
C ARG A 35 10.09 -12.91 7.32
N PRO A 36 10.40 -12.46 6.11
CA PRO A 36 9.75 -12.95 4.90
C PRO A 36 9.85 -14.48 4.81
N SER A 37 8.78 -15.12 4.41
CA SER A 37 8.79 -16.55 4.11
C SER A 37 9.45 -16.77 2.74
N TRP A 38 10.23 -17.83 2.62
CA TRP A 38 10.92 -18.19 1.39
C TRP A 38 10.91 -19.71 1.24
N THR A 39 10.23 -20.22 0.22
CA THR A 39 10.14 -21.66 -0.07
C THR A 39 10.97 -22.02 -1.30
N ASP A 40 11.17 -23.29 -1.54
CA ASP A 40 11.90 -23.76 -2.71
C ASP A 40 11.10 -23.50 -3.99
N GLU A 41 9.78 -23.57 -3.95
CA GLU A 41 8.89 -23.22 -5.07
C GLU A 41 9.00 -21.72 -5.41
N MET A 42 9.04 -20.83 -4.43
CA MET A 42 9.25 -19.40 -4.64
C MET A 42 10.61 -19.11 -5.28
N ARG A 43 11.64 -19.86 -4.86
CA ARG A 43 12.98 -19.76 -5.45
C ARG A 43 12.99 -20.18 -6.91
N GLU A 44 12.39 -21.32 -7.22
CA GLU A 44 12.31 -21.84 -8.59
C GLU A 44 11.53 -20.87 -9.49
N ALA A 45 10.39 -20.35 -9.05
CA ALA A 45 9.61 -19.38 -9.79
C ALA A 45 10.40 -18.10 -10.08
N ALA A 46 11.16 -17.61 -9.11
CA ALA A 46 12.01 -16.43 -9.28
C ALA A 46 13.14 -16.69 -10.31
N ILE A 47 13.82 -17.84 -10.24
CA ILE A 47 14.87 -18.24 -11.19
C ILE A 47 14.27 -18.35 -12.61
N ASN A 48 13.15 -19.04 -12.76
CA ASN A 48 12.47 -19.20 -14.04
C ASN A 48 12.08 -17.85 -14.67
N THR A 49 11.65 -16.89 -13.82
CA THR A 49 11.34 -15.54 -14.27
C THR A 49 12.59 -14.81 -14.74
N LEU A 50 13.71 -14.92 -14.03
CA LEU A 50 14.99 -14.32 -14.42
C LEU A 50 15.51 -14.93 -15.73
N ASP A 51 15.47 -16.25 -15.87
CA ASP A 51 15.92 -16.98 -17.05
C ASP A 51 15.08 -16.66 -18.30
N SER A 52 13.80 -16.32 -18.10
CA SER A 52 12.90 -15.92 -19.19
C SER A 52 13.29 -14.61 -19.89
N GLY A 53 14.09 -13.76 -19.22
CA GLY A 53 14.43 -12.41 -19.67
C GLY A 53 13.25 -11.42 -19.68
N ARG A 54 12.04 -11.82 -19.27
CA ARG A 54 10.83 -10.97 -19.26
C ARG A 54 10.58 -10.40 -17.88
N TRP A 55 11.43 -9.49 -17.45
CA TRP A 55 11.46 -8.95 -16.10
C TRP A 55 10.47 -7.81 -15.85
N VAL A 56 10.02 -7.14 -16.91
CA VAL A 56 9.10 -5.99 -16.81
C VAL A 56 7.87 -6.28 -17.67
N LYS A 57 6.68 -6.05 -17.11
CA LYS A 57 5.39 -6.32 -17.77
C LYS A 57 5.29 -7.76 -18.31
N GLY A 58 5.94 -8.70 -17.65
CA GLY A 58 5.97 -10.11 -18.02
C GLY A 58 4.69 -10.87 -17.71
N PRO A 59 4.57 -12.14 -18.16
CA PRO A 59 3.39 -12.97 -17.93
C PRO A 59 3.13 -13.22 -16.44
N GLN A 60 4.17 -13.30 -15.60
CA GLN A 60 4.01 -13.53 -14.16
C GLN A 60 3.30 -12.35 -13.47
N GLY A 61 3.62 -11.11 -13.85
CA GLY A 61 2.94 -9.93 -13.31
C GLY A 61 1.46 -9.86 -13.70
N ARG A 62 1.11 -10.31 -14.92
CA ARG A 62 -0.30 -10.40 -15.34
C ARG A 62 -1.05 -11.50 -14.60
N ALA A 63 -0.49 -12.70 -14.52
CA ALA A 63 -1.07 -13.81 -13.79
C ALA A 63 -1.30 -13.43 -12.32
N PHE A 64 -0.32 -12.79 -11.68
CA PHE A 64 -0.47 -12.30 -10.30
C PHE A 64 -1.59 -11.27 -10.17
N ALA A 65 -1.76 -10.36 -11.13
CA ALA A 65 -2.85 -9.39 -11.10
C ALA A 65 -4.22 -10.09 -11.21
N GLU A 66 -4.37 -11.04 -12.13
CA GLU A 66 -5.60 -11.82 -12.32
C GLU A 66 -5.96 -12.63 -11.07
N GLU A 67 -5.00 -13.38 -10.51
CA GLU A 67 -5.17 -14.15 -9.27
C GLU A 67 -5.49 -13.25 -8.06
N PHE A 68 -4.88 -12.06 -8.00
CA PHE A 68 -5.10 -11.13 -6.89
C PHE A 68 -6.46 -10.43 -6.98
N ALA A 69 -6.94 -10.12 -8.19
CA ALA A 69 -8.28 -9.61 -8.41
C ALA A 69 -9.34 -10.64 -7.98
N GLU A 70 -9.19 -11.90 -8.40
CA GLU A 70 -10.04 -13.01 -7.98
C GLU A 70 -10.00 -13.18 -6.45
N TYR A 71 -8.82 -13.15 -5.85
CA TYR A 71 -8.64 -13.25 -4.41
C TYR A 71 -9.37 -12.16 -3.63
N CYS A 72 -9.32 -10.91 -4.08
CA CYS A 72 -10.03 -9.79 -3.47
C CYS A 72 -11.54 -9.76 -3.80
N GLY A 73 -11.97 -10.51 -4.83
CA GLY A 73 -13.36 -10.48 -5.30
C GLY A 73 -13.70 -9.21 -6.10
N VAL A 74 -12.72 -8.66 -6.82
CA VAL A 74 -12.87 -7.47 -7.69
C VAL A 74 -12.59 -7.82 -9.14
N GLU A 75 -13.00 -6.93 -10.05
CA GLU A 75 -12.83 -7.17 -11.48
C GLU A 75 -11.42 -6.88 -11.97
N PHE A 76 -10.73 -5.91 -11.35
CA PHE A 76 -9.43 -5.42 -11.81
C PHE A 76 -8.39 -5.37 -10.72
N ALA A 77 -7.17 -5.79 -11.07
CA ALA A 77 -5.97 -5.51 -10.30
C ALA A 77 -4.82 -5.13 -11.25
N SER A 78 -3.96 -4.22 -10.80
CA SER A 78 -2.79 -3.81 -11.56
C SER A 78 -1.57 -3.69 -10.64
N PRO A 79 -0.46 -4.38 -10.96
CA PRO A 79 0.74 -4.30 -10.16
C PRO A 79 1.45 -2.97 -10.36
N CYS A 80 2.02 -2.47 -9.27
CA CYS A 80 2.87 -1.27 -9.25
C CYS A 80 4.18 -1.53 -8.51
N ASN A 81 5.05 -0.53 -8.55
CA ASN A 81 6.38 -0.65 -7.96
C ASN A 81 6.41 -0.64 -6.43
N SER A 82 5.37 -0.15 -5.76
CA SER A 82 5.28 -0.08 -4.30
C SER A 82 3.87 0.29 -3.85
N GLY A 83 3.54 0.07 -2.57
CA GLY A 83 2.29 0.56 -1.98
C GLY A 83 2.15 2.08 -2.04
N SER A 84 3.24 2.83 -1.84
CA SER A 84 3.23 4.29 -2.00
C SER A 84 2.95 4.70 -3.44
N GLY A 85 3.52 3.98 -4.41
CA GLY A 85 3.22 4.18 -5.84
C GLY A 85 1.76 3.87 -6.17
N ALA A 86 1.19 2.85 -5.54
CA ALA A 86 -0.23 2.49 -5.66
C ALA A 86 -1.14 3.64 -5.18
N LEU A 87 -0.88 4.20 -3.98
CA LEU A 87 -1.65 5.33 -3.45
C LEU A 87 -1.58 6.57 -4.35
N ILE A 88 -0.39 6.94 -4.83
CA ILE A 88 -0.23 8.08 -5.74
C ILE A 88 -1.00 7.85 -7.04
N ALA A 89 -0.91 6.66 -7.61
CA ALA A 89 -1.59 6.33 -8.84
C ALA A 89 -3.11 6.31 -8.65
N ALA A 90 -3.62 5.73 -7.55
CA ALA A 90 -5.03 5.72 -7.21
C ALA A 90 -5.61 7.15 -7.11
N LEU A 91 -4.94 8.03 -6.38
CA LEU A 91 -5.36 9.44 -6.27
C LEU A 91 -5.40 10.16 -7.62
N ARG A 92 -4.41 9.92 -8.49
CA ARG A 92 -4.38 10.49 -9.85
C ARG A 92 -5.46 9.93 -10.74
N LEU A 93 -5.76 8.63 -10.63
CA LEU A 93 -6.87 7.98 -11.36
C LEU A 93 -8.21 8.62 -11.03
N LEU A 94 -8.40 8.97 -9.76
CA LEU A 94 -9.59 9.66 -9.28
C LEU A 94 -9.60 11.16 -9.63
N GLY A 95 -8.60 11.66 -10.35
CA GLY A 95 -8.49 13.06 -10.73
C GLY A 95 -8.16 14.01 -9.58
N ILE A 96 -7.68 13.48 -8.45
CA ILE A 96 -7.38 14.27 -7.25
C ILE A 96 -6.03 14.99 -7.41
N GLY A 97 -6.04 16.31 -7.23
CA GLY A 97 -4.89 17.17 -7.47
C GLY A 97 -4.94 18.53 -6.78
N PRO A 98 -4.23 19.54 -7.34
CA PRO A 98 -4.13 20.87 -6.72
C PRO A 98 -5.49 21.52 -6.48
N GLY A 99 -5.73 21.95 -5.25
CA GLY A 99 -6.98 22.59 -4.81
C GLY A 99 -7.96 21.64 -4.13
N ASP A 100 -7.75 20.32 -4.27
CA ASP A 100 -8.55 19.31 -3.61
C ASP A 100 -8.01 19.00 -2.21
N GLU A 101 -8.88 18.46 -1.37
CA GLU A 101 -8.58 17.97 -0.03
C GLU A 101 -8.89 16.47 0.05
N VAL A 102 -8.02 15.72 0.74
CA VAL A 102 -8.21 14.29 1.04
C VAL A 102 -8.04 14.07 2.53
N ILE A 103 -9.05 13.48 3.16
CA ILE A 103 -9.00 13.18 4.59
C ILE A 103 -8.19 11.89 4.78
N VAL A 104 -7.26 11.93 5.73
CA VAL A 104 -6.34 10.83 6.06
C VAL A 104 -6.24 10.64 7.57
N PRO A 105 -6.01 9.43 8.09
CA PRO A 105 -5.85 9.23 9.53
C PRO A 105 -4.57 9.89 10.07
N SER A 106 -4.65 10.41 11.30
CA SER A 106 -3.50 10.98 12.03
C SER A 106 -2.49 9.90 12.44
N LEU A 107 -2.92 8.66 12.59
CA LEU A 107 -2.09 7.49 12.90
C LEU A 107 -2.05 6.54 11.69
N THR A 108 -0.96 6.59 10.94
CA THR A 108 -0.70 5.73 9.79
C THR A 108 0.77 5.78 9.39
N PHE A 109 1.16 4.99 8.39
CA PHE A 109 2.45 5.16 7.73
C PHE A 109 2.46 6.45 6.91
N ILE A 110 3.58 7.16 6.94
CA ILE A 110 3.71 8.50 6.31
C ILE A 110 3.28 8.54 4.84
N ALA A 111 3.40 7.43 4.10
CA ALA A 111 3.04 7.36 2.69
C ALA A 111 1.56 7.68 2.44
N THR A 112 0.66 7.38 3.37
CA THR A 112 -0.78 7.70 3.26
C THR A 112 -0.98 9.21 3.06
N ALA A 113 -0.34 10.05 3.87
CA ALA A 113 -0.45 11.50 3.75
C ALA A 113 0.45 12.09 2.64
N THR A 114 1.68 11.58 2.48
CA THR A 114 2.60 12.10 1.47
C THR A 114 2.15 11.80 0.05
N SER A 115 1.44 10.69 -0.18
CA SER A 115 0.87 10.39 -1.50
C SER A 115 -0.13 11.47 -1.94
N VAL A 116 -0.96 11.98 -1.02
CA VAL A 116 -1.86 13.11 -1.26
C VAL A 116 -1.06 14.36 -1.66
N SER A 117 -0.06 14.73 -0.85
CA SER A 117 0.78 15.90 -1.14
C SER A 117 1.51 15.78 -2.48
N MET A 118 1.91 14.58 -2.90
CA MET A 118 2.59 14.34 -4.18
C MET A 118 1.66 14.48 -5.40
N THR A 119 0.34 14.48 -5.22
CA THR A 119 -0.60 14.86 -6.30
C THR A 119 -0.84 16.36 -6.38
N GLY A 120 -0.37 17.13 -5.40
CA GLY A 120 -0.65 18.55 -5.24
C GLY A 120 -1.92 18.85 -4.42
N ALA A 121 -2.65 17.83 -3.99
CA ALA A 121 -3.78 17.96 -3.08
C ALA A 121 -3.31 18.18 -1.63
N THR A 122 -4.23 18.59 -0.77
CA THR A 122 -3.96 18.86 0.64
C THR A 122 -4.46 17.70 1.51
N PRO A 123 -3.58 17.02 2.27
CA PRO A 123 -4.03 16.04 3.25
C PRO A 123 -4.65 16.74 4.46
N ILE A 124 -5.86 16.33 4.83
CA ILE A 124 -6.57 16.78 6.03
C ILE A 124 -6.55 15.65 7.04
N PHE A 125 -5.87 15.85 8.16
CA PHE A 125 -5.75 14.82 9.17
C PHE A 125 -7.01 14.72 10.01
N ALA A 126 -7.52 13.50 10.15
CA ALA A 126 -8.61 13.16 11.07
C ALA A 126 -8.10 12.22 12.18
N GLU A 127 -8.74 12.27 13.34
CA GLU A 127 -8.42 11.40 14.45
C GLU A 127 -8.75 9.93 14.14
N VAL A 128 -8.16 9.04 14.91
CA VAL A 128 -8.48 7.61 14.92
C VAL A 128 -9.25 7.27 16.19
N GLU A 129 -10.21 6.35 16.08
CA GLU A 129 -10.93 5.87 17.26
C GLU A 129 -10.01 4.95 18.12
N PRO A 130 -10.21 4.91 19.45
CA PRO A 130 -9.23 4.32 20.37
C PRO A 130 -9.20 2.79 20.39
N ASP A 131 -10.26 2.10 19.93
CA ASP A 131 -10.38 0.66 20.09
C ASP A 131 -9.67 -0.13 18.99
N TYR A 132 -9.80 0.32 17.73
CA TYR A 132 -9.26 -0.36 16.53
C TYR A 132 -8.26 0.47 15.74
N TRP A 133 -8.10 1.77 16.10
CA TRP A 133 -7.17 2.72 15.47
C TRP A 133 -7.45 3.00 13.99
N CYS A 134 -8.68 2.77 13.58
CA CYS A 134 -9.20 3.20 12.29
C CYS A 134 -9.69 4.65 12.38
N LEU A 135 -10.01 5.27 11.23
CA LEU A 135 -10.56 6.63 11.21
C LEU A 135 -11.80 6.75 12.10
N ASP A 136 -11.83 7.77 12.95
CA ASP A 136 -13.02 8.19 13.67
C ASP A 136 -13.99 8.87 12.69
N VAL A 137 -15.10 8.20 12.41
CA VAL A 137 -16.10 8.64 11.43
C VAL A 137 -16.72 9.99 11.79
N GLU A 138 -16.92 10.26 13.08
CA GLU A 138 -17.46 11.56 13.53
C GLU A 138 -16.47 12.70 13.31
N ASP A 139 -15.17 12.47 13.52
CA ASP A 139 -14.14 13.46 13.21
C ASP A 139 -13.97 13.65 11.69
N VAL A 140 -14.02 12.56 10.90
CA VAL A 140 -14.04 12.65 9.43
C VAL A 140 -15.19 13.54 8.96
N LYS A 141 -16.41 13.33 9.47
CA LYS A 141 -17.60 14.10 9.11
C LYS A 141 -17.44 15.60 9.36
N GLN A 142 -16.81 15.96 10.48
CA GLN A 142 -16.55 17.37 10.83
C GLN A 142 -15.51 18.04 9.93
N ARG A 143 -14.66 17.26 9.24
CA ARG A 143 -13.59 17.76 8.38
C ARG A 143 -13.96 17.83 6.91
N ILE A 144 -15.14 17.35 6.53
CA ILE A 144 -15.62 17.42 5.15
C ILE A 144 -15.87 18.90 4.79
N THR A 145 -15.30 19.34 3.69
CA THR A 145 -15.49 20.65 3.10
C THR A 145 -15.94 20.54 1.63
N SER A 146 -16.24 21.65 1.00
CA SER A 146 -16.55 21.68 -0.44
C SER A 146 -15.36 21.27 -1.34
N LYS A 147 -14.15 21.20 -0.80
CA LYS A 147 -12.93 20.78 -1.50
C LYS A 147 -12.59 19.32 -1.28
N THR A 148 -13.22 18.67 -0.32
CA THR A 148 -12.96 17.25 -0.03
C THR A 148 -13.40 16.41 -1.22
N LYS A 149 -12.49 15.61 -1.77
CA LYS A 149 -12.71 14.70 -2.90
C LYS A 149 -12.66 13.23 -2.51
N GLY A 150 -11.98 12.92 -1.43
CA GLY A 150 -11.86 11.54 -0.98
C GLY A 150 -11.37 11.41 0.45
N VAL A 151 -11.44 10.18 0.91
CA VAL A 151 -10.95 9.73 2.22
C VAL A 151 -10.03 8.55 1.98
N ILE A 152 -8.86 8.53 2.59
CA ILE A 152 -8.02 7.32 2.63
C ILE A 152 -8.30 6.59 3.94
N GLY A 153 -9.04 5.50 3.86
CA GLY A 153 -9.26 4.59 4.98
C GLY A 153 -8.11 3.59 5.07
N VAL A 154 -7.44 3.54 6.22
CA VAL A 154 -6.31 2.64 6.44
C VAL A 154 -6.75 1.44 7.26
N HIS A 155 -6.47 0.25 6.78
CA HIS A 155 -6.67 -1.00 7.52
C HIS A 155 -5.43 -1.31 8.38
N LEU A 156 -5.26 -0.51 9.44
CA LEU A 156 -4.05 -0.55 10.25
C LEU A 156 -3.89 -1.91 10.96
N PHE A 157 -2.71 -2.51 10.83
CA PHE A 157 -2.39 -3.84 11.38
C PHE A 157 -3.31 -4.98 10.93
N GLY A 158 -4.04 -4.80 9.82
CA GLY A 158 -4.99 -5.77 9.30
C GLY A 158 -6.41 -5.62 9.88
N GLN A 159 -6.64 -4.63 10.73
CA GLN A 159 -7.98 -4.27 11.19
C GLN A 159 -8.67 -3.42 10.15
N CYS A 160 -9.76 -3.91 9.57
CA CYS A 160 -10.54 -3.14 8.64
C CYS A 160 -11.34 -2.05 9.37
N TYR A 161 -11.48 -0.88 8.73
CA TYR A 161 -12.40 0.15 9.19
C TYR A 161 -13.87 -0.35 9.11
N GLY A 162 -14.75 0.29 9.87
CA GLY A 162 -16.17 -0.07 9.94
C GLY A 162 -16.95 0.35 8.68
N THR A 163 -18.13 -0.24 8.51
CA THR A 163 -19.07 0.07 7.41
C THR A 163 -19.56 1.51 7.44
N GLU A 164 -19.50 2.14 8.61
CA GLU A 164 -19.88 3.54 8.84
C GLU A 164 -19.06 4.51 8.00
N LEU A 165 -17.75 4.20 7.77
CA LEU A 165 -16.90 5.01 6.90
C LEU A 165 -17.30 4.89 5.44
N ILE A 166 -17.68 3.68 5.00
CA ILE A 166 -18.16 3.42 3.64
C ILE A 166 -19.43 4.24 3.39
N ASN A 167 -20.41 4.10 4.29
CA ASN A 167 -21.69 4.80 4.22
C ASN A 167 -21.53 6.33 4.21
N LEU A 168 -20.63 6.86 5.04
CA LEU A 168 -20.32 8.29 5.08
C LEU A 168 -19.75 8.78 3.73
N CYS A 169 -18.84 8.03 3.13
CA CYS A 169 -18.25 8.39 1.83
C CYS A 169 -19.31 8.34 0.72
N GLU A 170 -20.19 7.35 0.72
CA GLU A 170 -21.33 7.26 -0.23
C GLU A 170 -22.29 8.44 -0.05
N GLU A 171 -22.70 8.76 1.19
CA GLU A 171 -23.61 9.87 1.50
C GLU A 171 -23.09 11.21 0.99
N HIS A 172 -21.77 11.42 1.08
CA HIS A 172 -21.12 12.67 0.67
C HIS A 172 -20.55 12.64 -0.75
N ASN A 173 -20.74 11.54 -1.50
CA ASN A 173 -20.17 11.33 -2.83
C ASN A 173 -18.64 11.53 -2.85
N LEU A 174 -17.94 11.00 -1.85
CA LEU A 174 -16.49 11.03 -1.71
C LEU A 174 -15.89 9.70 -2.19
N ALA A 175 -14.76 9.78 -2.88
CA ALA A 175 -14.00 8.58 -3.20
C ALA A 175 -13.40 7.97 -1.90
N LEU A 176 -13.66 6.70 -1.65
CA LEU A 176 -13.02 5.96 -0.57
C LEU A 176 -11.84 5.17 -1.12
N ILE A 177 -10.63 5.57 -0.74
CA ILE A 177 -9.39 4.89 -1.11
C ILE A 177 -8.99 3.98 0.06
N GLU A 178 -8.84 2.69 -0.21
CA GLU A 178 -8.32 1.77 0.80
C GLU A 178 -6.79 1.77 0.81
N ASP A 179 -6.18 2.07 1.93
CA ASP A 179 -4.80 1.69 2.20
C ASP A 179 -4.79 0.33 2.89
N ALA A 180 -4.75 -0.72 2.10
CA ALA A 180 -4.75 -2.12 2.52
C ALA A 180 -3.32 -2.71 2.61
N ALA A 181 -2.30 -1.85 2.76
CA ALA A 181 -0.89 -2.28 2.80
C ALA A 181 -0.55 -3.27 3.92
N GLN A 182 -1.41 -3.44 4.91
CA GLN A 182 -1.24 -4.36 6.04
C GLN A 182 -2.42 -5.34 6.20
N ALA A 183 -3.33 -5.40 5.21
CA ALA A 183 -4.62 -6.08 5.35
C ALA A 183 -4.87 -7.17 4.30
N HIS A 184 -3.81 -7.80 3.80
CA HIS A 184 -3.95 -8.96 2.89
C HIS A 184 -4.73 -10.08 3.59
N GLY A 185 -5.90 -10.41 3.07
CA GLY A 185 -6.78 -11.44 3.62
C GLY A 185 -7.71 -10.99 4.75
N ALA A 186 -7.65 -9.72 5.17
CA ALA A 186 -8.62 -9.18 6.09
C ALA A 186 -9.98 -9.00 5.42
N SER A 187 -11.08 -9.13 6.18
CA SER A 187 -12.44 -8.98 5.66
C SER A 187 -13.40 -8.47 6.75
N ILE A 188 -14.49 -7.87 6.30
CA ILE A 188 -15.63 -7.51 7.16
C ILE A 188 -16.93 -8.07 6.58
N VAL A 189 -17.97 -8.07 7.38
CA VAL A 189 -19.32 -8.30 6.88
C VAL A 189 -19.89 -6.96 6.37
N TYR A 190 -20.09 -6.84 5.06
CA TYR A 190 -20.67 -5.67 4.42
C TYR A 190 -21.87 -6.13 3.55
N ASN A 191 -23.02 -5.47 3.71
CA ASN A 191 -24.28 -5.85 3.02
C ASN A 191 -24.66 -7.34 3.16
N GLY A 192 -24.36 -7.94 4.31
CA GLY A 192 -24.67 -9.34 4.61
C GLY A 192 -23.72 -10.37 4.00
N ALA A 193 -22.66 -9.94 3.32
CA ALA A 193 -21.63 -10.80 2.74
C ALA A 193 -20.26 -10.51 3.37
N SER A 194 -19.38 -11.52 3.40
CA SER A 194 -17.99 -11.31 3.74
C SER A 194 -17.29 -10.63 2.57
N THR A 195 -16.83 -9.40 2.79
CA THR A 195 -16.14 -8.59 1.78
C THR A 195 -14.70 -8.37 2.22
N MET A 196 -13.75 -8.63 1.34
CA MET A 196 -12.33 -8.51 1.65
C MET A 196 -11.85 -7.07 1.55
N ALA A 197 -10.83 -6.73 2.35
CA ALA A 197 -10.01 -5.56 2.11
C ALA A 197 -9.46 -5.62 0.68
N GLY A 198 -9.60 -4.54 -0.05
CA GLY A 198 -9.34 -4.50 -1.49
C GLY A 198 -10.60 -4.43 -2.36
N ALA A 199 -11.80 -4.61 -1.74
CA ALA A 199 -13.10 -4.56 -2.40
C ALA A 199 -14.12 -3.68 -1.63
N LEU A 200 -13.68 -2.93 -0.62
CA LEU A 200 -14.54 -2.11 0.25
C LEU A 200 -14.60 -0.64 -0.19
N GLY A 201 -13.61 -0.17 -0.91
CA GLY A 201 -13.52 1.21 -1.38
C GLY A 201 -13.77 1.36 -2.87
N THR A 202 -13.71 2.61 -3.34
CA THR A 202 -13.72 2.95 -4.76
C THR A 202 -12.50 2.37 -5.49
N ILE A 203 -11.36 2.42 -4.81
CA ILE A 203 -10.07 1.92 -5.28
C ILE A 203 -9.22 1.53 -4.07
N SER A 204 -8.41 0.49 -4.20
CA SER A 204 -7.64 -0.03 -3.08
C SER A 204 -6.17 -0.21 -3.43
N CYS A 205 -5.30 -0.05 -2.42
CA CYS A 205 -3.85 -0.03 -2.58
C CYS A 205 -3.18 -1.00 -1.62
N PHE A 206 -2.39 -1.91 -2.17
CA PHE A 206 -1.62 -2.89 -1.40
C PHE A 206 -0.12 -2.66 -1.51
N SER A 207 0.60 -3.16 -0.52
CA SER A 207 2.07 -3.17 -0.50
C SER A 207 2.58 -4.59 -0.33
N PHE A 208 3.56 -4.98 -1.13
CA PHE A 208 4.26 -6.26 -1.02
C PHE A 208 5.71 -6.08 -0.55
N PHE A 209 5.99 -5.00 0.17
CA PHE A 209 7.28 -4.78 0.81
C PHE A 209 7.63 -5.95 1.75
N PRO A 210 8.91 -6.31 1.95
CA PRO A 210 9.32 -7.49 2.72
C PRO A 210 8.78 -7.63 4.15
N SER A 211 8.31 -6.53 4.76
CA SER A 211 7.69 -6.58 6.10
C SER A 211 6.17 -6.80 6.08
N LYS A 212 5.55 -6.91 4.90
CA LYS A 212 4.09 -7.08 4.76
C LYS A 212 3.69 -8.55 4.86
N ASN A 213 2.37 -8.79 5.01
CA ASN A 213 1.79 -10.14 5.14
C ASN A 213 2.11 -11.03 3.92
N VAL A 214 2.06 -10.44 2.72
CA VAL A 214 2.52 -11.04 1.48
C VAL A 214 3.68 -10.21 0.97
N ALA A 215 4.84 -10.81 0.77
CA ALA A 215 6.05 -10.14 0.35
C ALA A 215 6.54 -10.68 -0.99
N VAL A 216 6.96 -9.76 -1.87
CA VAL A 216 7.73 -10.11 -3.06
C VAL A 216 9.22 -9.97 -2.78
N GLY A 217 10.08 -10.41 -3.68
CA GLY A 217 11.54 -10.37 -3.51
C GLY A 217 12.17 -8.97 -3.57
N GLY A 218 11.44 -7.94 -3.21
CA GLY A 218 11.86 -6.54 -3.22
C GLY A 218 10.69 -5.60 -2.97
N GLU A 219 10.60 -4.51 -3.71
CA GLU A 219 9.48 -3.57 -3.69
C GLU A 219 8.34 -4.07 -4.59
N GLY A 220 7.11 -3.86 -4.16
CA GLY A 220 5.92 -4.17 -4.94
C GLY A 220 4.67 -3.56 -4.34
N GLY A 221 3.66 -3.37 -5.18
CA GLY A 221 2.34 -2.91 -4.81
C GLY A 221 1.28 -3.43 -5.78
N MET A 222 0.03 -3.22 -5.45
CA MET A 222 -1.12 -3.54 -6.29
C MET A 222 -2.18 -2.48 -6.08
N ILE A 223 -2.89 -2.16 -7.14
CA ILE A 223 -4.15 -1.44 -7.08
C ILE A 223 -5.25 -2.42 -7.46
N THR A 224 -6.38 -2.36 -6.74
CA THR A 224 -7.58 -3.11 -7.07
C THR A 224 -8.77 -2.16 -7.19
N ALA A 225 -9.70 -2.47 -8.10
CA ALA A 225 -10.94 -1.71 -8.27
C ALA A 225 -12.04 -2.61 -8.85
N ALA A 226 -13.29 -2.30 -8.51
CA ALA A 226 -14.46 -2.95 -9.08
C ALA A 226 -14.94 -2.27 -10.37
N ASP A 227 -14.66 -0.96 -10.53
CA ASP A 227 -15.11 -0.18 -11.67
C ASP A 227 -14.20 -0.39 -12.89
N PRO A 228 -14.73 -0.86 -14.05
CA PRO A 228 -13.98 -1.01 -15.28
C PRO A 228 -13.35 0.30 -15.79
N GLU A 229 -13.98 1.44 -15.55
CA GLU A 229 -13.47 2.75 -15.98
C GLU A 229 -12.19 3.14 -15.22
N LEU A 230 -12.02 2.62 -14.02
CA LEU A 230 -10.78 2.73 -13.24
C LEU A 230 -9.74 1.68 -13.65
N SER A 231 -10.04 0.88 -14.69
CA SER A 231 -9.09 -0.10 -15.22
C SER A 231 -7.81 0.58 -15.67
N LEU A 232 -6.71 0.18 -15.03
CA LEU A 232 -5.38 0.78 -15.17
C LEU A 232 -4.71 0.47 -16.50
N ILE A 233 -5.40 -0.18 -17.45
CA ILE A 233 -4.87 -0.47 -18.78
C ILE A 233 -4.42 0.81 -19.49
N HIS A 234 -5.12 1.92 -19.27
CA HIS A 234 -4.78 3.21 -19.87
C HIS A 234 -3.56 3.91 -19.23
N ILE A 235 -3.17 3.53 -17.99
CA ILE A 235 -1.98 4.11 -17.33
C ILE A 235 -0.73 3.31 -17.61
N SER A 236 -0.87 2.02 -17.91
CA SER A 236 0.26 1.15 -18.21
C SER A 236 0.75 1.23 -19.67
N GLU A 237 0.06 1.97 -20.51
CA GLU A 237 0.47 2.29 -21.86
C GLU A 237 1.12 3.68 -21.91
N PRO A 238 2.42 3.85 -21.54
CA PRO A 238 3.14 4.97 -22.13
C PRO A 238 3.17 4.63 -23.62
N THR A 239 2.83 5.60 -24.44
CA THR A 239 3.05 5.60 -25.89
C THR A 239 4.54 5.33 -26.18
N ARG A 240 4.99 4.09 -26.03
CA ARG A 240 6.16 3.59 -26.71
C ARG A 240 5.66 3.05 -28.02
N PRO A 241 6.06 3.64 -29.14
CA PRO A 241 5.93 2.97 -30.42
C PRO A 241 6.58 1.60 -30.27
N ASP A 242 5.94 0.57 -30.80
CA ASP A 242 6.53 -0.75 -30.96
C ASP A 242 7.82 -0.61 -31.79
N TYR A 243 8.92 -0.37 -31.12
CA TYR A 243 10.23 -0.56 -31.74
C TYR A 243 10.67 -2.00 -31.43
N ILE A 244 10.57 -2.77 -32.48
CA ILE A 244 11.19 -4.08 -32.74
C ILE A 244 12.65 -4.11 -32.26
#